data_9267c0b6ef62020f4240c179702698db
#
_entry.id   9267c0b6ef62020f4240c179702698db
#
_cell.length_a   1.000
_cell.length_b   1.000
_cell.length_c   1.000
_cell.angle_alpha   90.00
_cell.angle_beta   90.00
_cell.angle_gamma   90.00
#
_symmetry.space_group_name_H-M   'P 1'
#
loop_
_entity.id
_entity.type
_entity.pdbx_description
1 polymer ?
#
loop_
_entity_poly.entity_id
_entity_poly.type
_entity_poly.pdbx_seq_one_letter_code
_entity_poly.pdbx_strand_id
1 'polypeptide(L)'
;MMKGERQMKQLETVQIADFLGVPPEEVLRHAVEATAPPPPGTMPRGRGRPPSTGSVSTASSSPATLARGSEQIPIRSAARGGGDQEMFLEDGPIGYTPRPANLGGVRSAYAIYMVGDSMEPRYEPGWLLHVNPFKPPTRGRDVVVYKADNAVLIKQFVGWDDDTLVLRQLNPTDTLRIPRGEVRECHLVVGADQEG
;
A
#
# COMPACT_ATOMS: atom_id res chain seq x y z
N MET A 1 3.68 22.05 30.87
CA MET A 1 4.16 20.75 30.38
C MET A 1 4.48 20.82 28.88
N MET A 2 5.57 21.49 28.46
CA MET A 2 5.95 21.63 27.03
C MET A 2 7.47 21.62 26.83
N LYS A 3 8.20 20.79 27.58
CA LYS A 3 9.67 20.65 27.41
C LYS A 3 10.12 19.36 26.69
N GLY A 4 9.24 18.35 26.57
CA GLY A 4 9.61 17.05 25.99
C GLY A 4 9.65 16.99 24.47
N GLU A 5 8.73 17.68 23.77
CA GLU A 5 8.63 17.61 22.30
C GLU A 5 9.79 18.34 21.57
N ARG A 6 10.36 19.38 22.17
CA ARG A 6 11.52 20.07 21.57
C ARG A 6 12.82 19.26 21.64
N GLN A 7 12.97 18.42 22.65
CA GLN A 7 14.16 17.57 22.80
C GLN A 7 14.13 16.36 21.85
N MET A 8 12.95 15.77 21.59
CA MET A 8 12.82 14.67 20.61
C MET A 8 13.20 15.12 19.19
N LYS A 9 12.69 16.27 18.73
CA LYS A 9 13.03 16.79 17.39
C LYS A 9 14.50 17.09 17.17
N GLN A 10 15.22 17.50 18.20
CA GLN A 10 16.66 17.76 18.11
C GLN A 10 17.49 16.47 17.99
N LEU A 11 17.09 15.40 18.68
CA LEU A 11 17.76 14.10 18.60
C LEU A 11 17.59 13.45 17.22
N GLU A 12 16.41 13.53 16.63
CA GLU A 12 16.14 13.02 15.28
C GLU A 12 16.96 13.78 14.22
N THR A 13 17.06 15.10 14.34
CA THR A 13 17.82 15.92 13.38
C THR A 13 19.33 15.61 13.42
N VAL A 14 19.87 15.31 14.59
CA VAL A 14 21.28 14.93 14.74
C VAL A 14 21.57 13.55 14.14
N GLN A 15 20.66 12.60 14.33
CA GLN A 15 20.80 11.25 13.75
C GLN A 15 20.74 11.26 12.22
N ILE A 16 19.84 12.06 11.64
CA ILE A 16 19.72 12.21 10.17
C ILE A 16 20.96 12.91 9.60
N ALA A 17 21.48 13.94 10.28
CA ALA A 17 22.68 14.67 9.86
C ALA A 17 23.92 13.75 9.86
N ASP A 18 24.07 12.92 10.88
CA ASP A 18 25.17 11.96 11.02
C ASP A 18 25.11 10.86 9.94
N PHE A 19 23.91 10.37 9.62
CA PHE A 19 23.69 9.39 8.57
C PHE A 19 23.98 9.93 7.16
N LEU A 20 23.67 11.22 6.91
CA LEU A 20 23.88 11.88 5.61
C LEU A 20 25.26 12.51 5.47
N GLY A 21 26.06 12.58 6.55
CA GLY A 21 27.38 13.20 6.56
C GLY A 21 27.36 14.73 6.36
N VAL A 22 26.24 15.40 6.72
CA VAL A 22 26.06 16.86 6.60
C VAL A 22 25.83 17.48 7.96
N PRO A 23 26.22 18.76 8.17
CA PRO A 23 26.00 19.41 9.45
C PRO A 23 24.53 19.60 9.79
N PRO A 24 24.11 19.48 11.06
CA PRO A 24 22.68 19.52 11.48
C PRO A 24 21.94 20.80 11.07
N GLU A 25 22.64 21.90 10.94
CA GLU A 25 22.10 23.20 10.51
C GLU A 25 21.67 23.23 9.04
N GLU A 26 22.25 22.37 8.20
CA GLU A 26 21.91 22.26 6.79
C GLU A 26 20.59 21.46 6.62
N VAL A 27 20.37 20.44 7.44
CA VAL A 27 19.12 19.68 7.50
C VAL A 27 17.95 20.58 7.93
N LEU A 28 18.18 21.46 8.90
CA LEU A 28 17.18 22.44 9.37
C LEU A 28 16.86 23.51 8.32
N ARG A 29 17.82 23.94 7.50
CA ARG A 29 17.61 24.94 6.46
C ARG A 29 16.66 24.45 5.37
N HIS A 30 16.82 23.22 4.92
CA HIS A 30 15.93 22.59 3.93
C HIS A 30 14.53 22.32 4.47
N ALA A 31 14.37 22.03 5.75
CA ALA A 31 13.07 21.84 6.39
C ALA A 31 12.26 23.14 6.50
N VAL A 32 12.92 24.29 6.65
CA VAL A 32 12.26 25.61 6.71
C VAL A 32 11.84 26.10 5.34
N GLU A 33 12.62 25.80 4.28
CA GLU A 33 12.32 26.24 2.91
C GLU A 33 11.11 25.50 2.31
N ALA A 34 10.84 24.27 2.73
CA ALA A 34 9.68 23.49 2.32
C ALA A 34 8.35 23.95 2.94
N THR A 35 8.38 24.87 3.91
CA THR A 35 7.17 25.32 4.65
C THR A 35 6.75 26.76 4.33
N ALA A 36 7.42 27.46 3.42
CA ALA A 36 7.09 28.84 3.07
C ALA A 36 5.94 28.89 2.05
N PRO A 37 4.87 29.67 2.29
CA PRO A 37 3.80 29.88 1.32
C PRO A 37 4.30 30.74 0.14
N PRO A 38 3.79 30.53 -1.10
CA PRO A 38 4.22 31.30 -2.25
C PRO A 38 3.78 32.78 -2.12
N PRO A 39 4.57 33.74 -2.66
CA PRO A 39 4.24 35.15 -2.58
C PRO A 39 3.00 35.49 -3.43
N PRO A 40 2.17 36.48 -3.02
CA PRO A 40 0.97 36.86 -3.74
C PRO A 40 1.32 37.51 -5.09
N GLY A 41 0.90 36.87 -6.18
CA GLY A 41 1.10 37.34 -7.53
C GLY A 41 0.27 38.60 -7.81
N THR A 42 0.95 39.64 -8.28
CA THR A 42 0.41 40.90 -8.75
C THR A 42 -0.39 40.72 -10.04
N MET A 43 -1.68 41.07 -10.03
CA MET A 43 -2.50 41.11 -11.25
C MET A 43 -2.20 42.34 -12.09
N PRO A 44 -1.97 42.23 -13.41
CA PRO A 44 -2.03 43.38 -14.31
C PRO A 44 -3.49 43.62 -14.78
N ARG A 45 -3.98 44.83 -14.56
CA ARG A 45 -5.17 45.39 -15.22
C ARG A 45 -4.85 45.69 -16.69
N GLY A 46 -5.65 45.20 -17.60
CA GLY A 46 -5.56 45.60 -19.01
C GLY A 46 -6.89 45.46 -19.76
N ARG A 47 -7.40 46.61 -20.19
CA ARG A 47 -8.65 46.89 -20.88
C ARG A 47 -8.71 46.26 -22.28
N GLY A 48 -9.94 46.07 -22.79
CA GLY A 48 -10.27 46.25 -24.20
C GLY A 48 -10.95 45.04 -24.86
N ARG A 49 -12.27 45.12 -25.02
CA ARG A 49 -13.06 44.34 -25.97
C ARG A 49 -13.21 45.12 -27.26
N PRO A 50 -13.13 44.50 -28.46
CA PRO A 50 -14.22 44.58 -29.42
C PRO A 50 -14.55 43.27 -30.14
N PRO A 51 -15.47 43.22 -31.14
CA PRO A 51 -16.58 42.28 -31.14
C PRO A 51 -16.45 41.10 -32.09
N SER A 52 -17.25 40.09 -31.77
CA SER A 52 -17.77 38.94 -32.54
C SER A 52 -17.58 38.90 -34.05
N THR A 53 -17.04 37.79 -34.54
CA THR A 53 -17.50 37.11 -35.76
C THR A 53 -17.43 35.60 -35.55
N GLY A 54 -18.52 34.90 -35.90
CA GLY A 54 -18.74 33.50 -35.52
C GLY A 54 -17.75 32.54 -36.18
N SER A 55 -17.37 31.57 -35.41
CA SER A 55 -16.81 30.33 -35.89
C SER A 55 -17.40 29.20 -35.01
N VAL A 56 -18.03 28.27 -35.68
CA VAL A 56 -18.60 27.05 -35.10
C VAL A 56 -17.46 26.26 -34.45
N SER A 57 -17.31 26.37 -33.13
CA SER A 57 -16.42 25.51 -32.40
C SER A 57 -17.12 24.19 -32.17
N THR A 58 -16.70 23.17 -32.90
CA THR A 58 -16.88 21.78 -32.52
C THR A 58 -16.45 21.62 -31.07
N ALA A 59 -17.42 21.35 -30.22
CA ALA A 59 -17.19 21.03 -28.84
C ALA A 59 -16.32 19.77 -28.79
N SER A 60 -15.03 19.98 -28.63
CA SER A 60 -14.12 18.92 -28.13
C SER A 60 -14.50 18.69 -26.70
N SER A 61 -15.39 17.74 -26.47
CA SER A 61 -15.63 17.17 -25.15
C SER A 61 -14.34 16.48 -24.73
N SER A 62 -13.50 17.20 -24.00
CA SER A 62 -12.44 16.58 -23.23
C SER A 62 -13.10 15.56 -22.30
N PRO A 63 -12.76 14.27 -22.41
CA PRO A 63 -13.26 13.32 -21.44
C PRO A 63 -12.78 13.80 -20.06
N ALA A 64 -13.72 14.03 -19.17
CA ALA A 64 -13.43 14.27 -17.77
C ALA A 64 -12.43 13.21 -17.33
N THR A 65 -11.23 13.62 -16.99
CA THR A 65 -10.23 12.76 -16.36
C THR A 65 -10.80 12.40 -14.99
N LEU A 66 -11.60 11.32 -14.96
CA LEU A 66 -11.91 10.63 -13.73
C LEU A 66 -10.53 10.37 -13.08
N ALA A 67 -10.36 10.85 -11.87
CA ALA A 67 -9.15 10.61 -11.09
C ALA A 67 -8.94 9.08 -11.05
N ARG A 68 -8.20 8.57 -12.03
CA ARG A 68 -7.74 7.19 -12.06
C ARG A 68 -6.89 7.05 -10.82
N GLY A 69 -7.33 6.23 -9.88
CA GLY A 69 -6.45 5.74 -8.82
C GLY A 69 -5.13 5.34 -9.48
N SER A 70 -4.00 5.55 -8.79
CA SER A 70 -2.68 5.35 -9.38
C SER A 70 -2.66 4.12 -10.29
N GLU A 71 -2.10 4.22 -11.48
CA GLU A 71 -2.03 3.12 -12.46
C GLU A 71 -1.22 1.93 -11.93
N GLN A 72 -0.55 2.11 -10.79
CA GLN A 72 0.27 1.10 -10.13
C GLN A 72 -0.22 0.86 -8.70
N ILE A 73 0.11 -0.32 -8.19
CA ILE A 73 -0.07 -0.71 -6.79
C ILE A 73 1.29 -1.07 -6.18
N PRO A 74 1.49 -0.80 -4.87
CA PRO A 74 2.74 -1.16 -4.21
C PRO A 74 2.88 -2.67 -4.08
N ILE A 75 4.11 -3.16 -4.24
CA ILE A 75 4.49 -4.53 -3.92
C ILE A 75 5.05 -4.53 -2.50
N ARG A 76 4.44 -5.33 -1.62
CA ARG A 76 4.91 -5.53 -0.26
C ARG A 76 5.82 -6.75 -0.22
N SER A 77 6.96 -6.62 0.44
CA SER A 77 7.82 -7.76 0.74
C SER A 77 7.41 -8.41 2.05
N ALA A 78 7.62 -9.72 2.08
CA ALA A 78 7.51 -10.49 3.30
C ALA A 78 8.70 -11.45 3.37
N ALA A 79 9.48 -11.35 4.42
CA ALA A 79 10.56 -12.27 4.69
C ALA A 79 10.05 -13.51 5.44
N ARG A 80 10.55 -14.70 5.10
CA ARG A 80 10.23 -15.93 5.82
C ARG A 80 10.85 -15.87 7.22
N GLY A 81 10.01 -16.04 8.25
CA GLY A 81 10.47 -16.07 9.63
C GLY A 81 9.74 -17.15 10.42
N GLY A 82 10.46 -17.84 11.28
CA GLY A 82 9.86 -18.83 12.18
C GLY A 82 9.57 -20.20 11.58
N GLY A 83 9.06 -21.13 12.46
CA GLY A 83 8.85 -22.54 12.14
C GLY A 83 7.56 -22.87 11.38
N ASP A 84 6.55 -21.99 11.39
CA ASP A 84 5.19 -22.26 10.92
C ASP A 84 4.84 -21.61 9.58
N GLN A 85 5.83 -21.38 8.70
CA GLN A 85 5.65 -20.72 7.41
C GLN A 85 5.03 -19.31 7.55
N GLU A 86 5.23 -18.67 8.68
CA GLU A 86 4.89 -17.30 8.93
C GLU A 86 5.87 -16.37 8.18
N MET A 87 5.32 -15.29 7.66
CA MET A 87 6.09 -14.24 7.01
C MET A 87 6.01 -12.99 7.86
N PHE A 88 7.04 -12.17 7.83
CA PHE A 88 7.03 -10.85 8.45
C PHE A 88 7.14 -9.81 7.35
N LEU A 89 6.26 -8.81 7.38
CA LEU A 89 6.36 -7.71 6.41
C LEU A 89 7.59 -6.87 6.71
N GLU A 90 8.28 -6.52 5.65
CA GLU A 90 9.30 -5.47 5.69
C GLU A 90 8.64 -4.09 5.62
N ASP A 91 9.30 -3.09 6.19
CA ASP A 91 8.80 -1.72 6.19
C ASP A 91 8.84 -1.13 4.77
N GLY A 92 7.67 -0.67 4.31
CA GLY A 92 7.52 -0.02 3.02
C GLY A 92 7.37 -0.96 1.82
N PRO A 93 7.09 -0.40 0.64
CA PRO A 93 7.01 -1.16 -0.60
C PRO A 93 8.40 -1.40 -1.18
N ILE A 94 8.66 -2.62 -1.69
CA ILE A 94 9.88 -2.97 -2.41
C ILE A 94 9.83 -2.61 -3.90
N GLY A 95 8.66 -2.24 -4.40
CA GLY A 95 8.44 -1.90 -5.81
C GLY A 95 6.98 -1.59 -6.08
N TYR A 96 6.66 -1.45 -7.37
CA TYR A 96 5.32 -1.18 -7.85
C TYR A 96 5.04 -2.05 -9.08
N THR A 97 3.79 -2.52 -9.20
CA THR A 97 3.31 -3.27 -10.36
C THR A 97 2.11 -2.56 -11.00
N PRO A 98 1.86 -2.73 -12.31
CA PRO A 98 0.64 -2.23 -12.92
C PRO A 98 -0.61 -2.69 -12.15
N ARG A 99 -1.56 -1.77 -12.02
CA ARG A 99 -2.82 -2.07 -11.31
C ARG A 99 -3.70 -2.97 -12.17
N PRO A 100 -4.06 -4.18 -11.74
CA PRO A 100 -5.02 -5.01 -12.44
C PRO A 100 -6.40 -4.34 -12.55
N ALA A 101 -7.13 -4.62 -13.62
CA ALA A 101 -8.43 -4.01 -13.89
C ALA A 101 -9.46 -4.25 -12.76
N ASN A 102 -9.42 -5.43 -12.13
CA ASN A 102 -10.29 -5.81 -11.00
C ASN A 102 -9.96 -5.08 -9.69
N LEU A 103 -8.85 -4.33 -9.64
CA LEU A 103 -8.47 -3.44 -8.55
C LEU A 103 -8.62 -1.96 -8.92
N GLY A 104 -9.23 -1.64 -10.07
CA GLY A 104 -9.52 -0.27 -10.49
C GLY A 104 -10.32 0.47 -9.43
N GLY A 105 -9.81 1.63 -8.97
CA GLY A 105 -10.45 2.46 -7.95
C GLY A 105 -10.38 1.93 -6.50
N VAL A 106 -9.82 0.75 -6.26
CA VAL A 106 -9.64 0.21 -4.91
C VAL A 106 -8.51 0.96 -4.21
N ARG A 107 -8.83 1.66 -3.12
CA ARG A 107 -7.84 2.32 -2.27
C ARG A 107 -6.98 1.27 -1.58
N SER A 108 -5.71 1.60 -1.32
CA SER A 108 -4.78 0.73 -0.58
C SER A 108 -4.66 -0.70 -1.12
N ALA A 109 -5.08 -0.94 -2.39
CA ALA A 109 -4.78 -2.19 -3.06
C ALA A 109 -3.26 -2.38 -3.14
N TYR A 110 -2.80 -3.60 -3.01
CA TYR A 110 -1.37 -3.93 -3.04
C TYR A 110 -1.14 -5.29 -3.66
N ALA A 111 0.10 -5.57 -3.97
CA ALA A 111 0.56 -6.90 -4.36
C ALA A 111 1.53 -7.43 -3.30
N ILE A 112 1.67 -8.75 -3.20
CA ILE A 112 2.58 -9.43 -2.30
C ILE A 112 3.11 -10.69 -2.98
N TYR A 113 4.41 -10.96 -2.83
CA TYR A 113 4.98 -12.21 -3.33
C TYR A 113 4.61 -13.39 -2.45
N MET A 114 4.27 -14.51 -3.09
CA MET A 114 4.15 -15.79 -2.40
C MET A 114 5.53 -16.25 -1.95
N VAL A 115 5.68 -16.48 -0.65
CA VAL A 115 6.91 -16.99 -0.04
C VAL A 115 6.63 -18.39 0.53
N GLY A 116 7.50 -19.34 0.21
CA GLY A 116 7.32 -20.74 0.61
C GLY A 116 6.26 -21.48 -0.21
N ASP A 117 6.12 -22.75 0.08
CA ASP A 117 5.39 -23.76 -0.70
C ASP A 117 4.01 -24.11 -0.13
N SER A 118 3.59 -23.45 0.94
CA SER A 118 2.37 -23.80 1.69
C SER A 118 1.08 -23.75 0.89
N MET A 119 1.08 -23.07 -0.24
CA MET A 119 -0.07 -22.92 -1.12
C MET A 119 0.08 -23.68 -2.44
N GLU A 120 1.12 -24.48 -2.59
CA GLU A 120 1.24 -25.38 -3.74
C GLU A 120 0.12 -26.43 -3.79
N PRO A 121 -0.32 -26.82 -4.97
CA PRO A 121 0.11 -26.40 -6.30
C PRO A 121 -0.60 -25.13 -6.83
N ARG A 122 -1.37 -24.43 -6.00
CA ARG A 122 -2.14 -23.24 -6.43
C ARG A 122 -1.26 -22.03 -6.72
N TYR A 123 -0.30 -21.78 -5.86
CA TYR A 123 0.71 -20.74 -5.99
C TYR A 123 2.07 -21.32 -5.65
N GLU A 124 3.01 -21.17 -6.53
CA GLU A 124 4.42 -21.49 -6.29
C GLU A 124 5.13 -20.27 -5.65
N PRO A 125 6.27 -20.46 -4.98
CA PRO A 125 7.09 -19.37 -4.51
C PRO A 125 7.45 -18.38 -5.65
N GLY A 126 7.35 -17.08 -5.38
CA GLY A 126 7.62 -16.02 -6.35
C GLY A 126 6.42 -15.54 -7.15
N TRP A 127 5.26 -16.20 -7.05
CA TRP A 127 4.03 -15.65 -7.65
C TRP A 127 3.63 -14.33 -7.00
N LEU A 128 3.22 -13.37 -7.81
CA LEU A 128 2.75 -12.06 -7.36
C LEU A 128 1.23 -12.08 -7.17
N LEU A 129 0.79 -11.96 -5.92
CA LEU A 129 -0.62 -12.00 -5.54
C LEU A 129 -1.20 -10.60 -5.43
N HIS A 130 -2.33 -10.32 -6.09
CA HIS A 130 -3.04 -9.05 -6.04
C HIS A 130 -4.11 -9.06 -4.96
N VAL A 131 -4.10 -8.06 -4.09
CA VAL A 131 -4.88 -8.05 -2.85
C VAL A 131 -5.82 -6.86 -2.77
N ASN A 132 -7.09 -7.14 -2.44
CA ASN A 132 -8.09 -6.13 -2.12
C ASN A 132 -8.36 -6.13 -0.61
N PRO A 133 -7.93 -5.11 0.14
CA PRO A 133 -8.09 -5.07 1.58
C PRO A 133 -9.53 -4.81 2.05
N PHE A 134 -10.40 -4.32 1.16
CA PHE A 134 -11.78 -3.97 1.52
C PHE A 134 -12.81 -5.02 1.12
N LYS A 135 -12.42 -5.98 0.29
CA LYS A 135 -13.35 -7.04 -0.11
C LYS A 135 -13.40 -8.12 0.96
N PRO A 136 -14.59 -8.48 1.46
CA PRO A 136 -14.71 -9.48 2.52
C PRO A 136 -14.17 -10.84 2.06
N PRO A 137 -13.52 -11.59 2.94
CA PRO A 137 -13.09 -12.96 2.69
C PRO A 137 -14.27 -13.84 2.26
N THR A 138 -14.05 -14.72 1.30
CA THR A 138 -15.06 -15.63 0.78
C THR A 138 -14.55 -17.07 0.89
N ARG A 139 -15.38 -17.98 1.35
CA ARG A 139 -15.03 -19.40 1.52
C ARG A 139 -14.43 -19.99 0.24
N GLY A 140 -13.32 -20.69 0.37
CA GLY A 140 -12.59 -21.31 -0.73
C GLY A 140 -11.71 -20.35 -1.54
N ARG A 141 -11.73 -19.04 -1.21
CA ARG A 141 -10.81 -18.06 -1.80
C ARG A 141 -9.59 -17.90 -0.89
N ASP A 142 -8.52 -17.37 -1.46
CA ASP A 142 -7.28 -17.19 -0.75
C ASP A 142 -7.23 -15.80 -0.10
N VAL A 143 -6.60 -15.72 1.04
CA VAL A 143 -6.53 -14.51 1.85
C VAL A 143 -5.11 -14.27 2.36
N VAL A 144 -4.80 -13.00 2.57
CA VAL A 144 -3.64 -12.55 3.33
C VAL A 144 -4.12 -12.17 4.73
N VAL A 145 -3.65 -12.86 5.74
CA VAL A 145 -4.01 -12.63 7.14
C VAL A 145 -2.86 -11.97 7.86
N TYR A 146 -3.12 -10.83 8.50
CA TYR A 146 -2.19 -10.11 9.35
C TYR A 146 -2.50 -10.46 10.80
N LYS A 147 -1.54 -11.02 11.50
CA LYS A 147 -1.66 -11.36 12.91
C LYS A 147 -1.27 -10.19 13.82
N ALA A 148 -1.67 -10.26 15.08
CA ALA A 148 -1.36 -9.25 16.08
C ALA A 148 0.14 -9.14 16.39
N ASP A 149 0.90 -10.22 16.21
CA ASP A 149 2.36 -10.30 16.35
C ASP A 149 3.14 -9.82 15.10
N ASN A 150 2.45 -9.20 14.13
CA ASN A 150 2.95 -8.77 12.82
C ASN A 150 3.30 -9.91 11.86
N ALA A 151 3.05 -11.16 12.20
CA ALA A 151 3.16 -12.24 11.25
C ALA A 151 2.08 -12.13 10.16
N VAL A 152 2.41 -12.60 8.97
CA VAL A 152 1.53 -12.60 7.80
C VAL A 152 1.43 -14.03 7.27
N LEU A 153 0.22 -14.44 6.97
CA LEU A 153 -0.08 -15.76 6.40
C LEU A 153 -0.82 -15.59 5.09
N ILE A 154 -0.49 -16.42 4.10
CA ILE A 154 -1.26 -16.58 2.87
C ILE A 154 -1.85 -17.98 2.90
N LYS A 155 -3.18 -18.07 3.01
CA LYS A 155 -3.89 -19.35 3.16
C LYS A 155 -5.26 -19.27 2.48
N GLN A 156 -5.91 -20.42 2.30
CA GLN A 156 -7.29 -20.48 1.83
C GLN A 156 -8.25 -20.23 2.98
N PHE A 157 -9.19 -19.32 2.80
CA PHE A 157 -10.24 -19.01 3.77
C PHE A 157 -11.31 -20.10 3.79
N VAL A 158 -11.52 -20.70 4.96
CA VAL A 158 -12.60 -21.69 5.19
C VAL A 158 -13.81 -21.02 5.81
N GLY A 159 -13.61 -20.16 6.80
CA GLY A 159 -14.71 -19.47 7.48
C GLY A 159 -14.31 -18.97 8.85
N TRP A 160 -15.29 -18.43 9.55
CA TRP A 160 -15.24 -18.18 10.98
C TRP A 160 -16.06 -19.27 11.69
N ASP A 161 -15.51 -19.82 12.73
CA ASP A 161 -16.14 -20.77 13.64
C ASP A 161 -16.15 -20.09 15.02
N ASP A 162 -17.29 -19.49 15.37
CA ASP A 162 -17.42 -18.54 16.48
C ASP A 162 -16.33 -17.44 16.40
N ASP A 163 -15.47 -17.38 17.40
CA ASP A 163 -14.36 -16.42 17.48
C ASP A 163 -13.02 -17.00 16.94
N THR A 164 -13.08 -17.97 16.05
CA THR A 164 -11.88 -18.59 15.48
C THR A 164 -11.89 -18.48 13.96
N LEU A 165 -10.85 -17.91 13.39
CA LEU A 165 -10.58 -17.91 11.95
C LEU A 165 -10.06 -19.29 11.55
N VAL A 166 -10.75 -19.93 10.61
CA VAL A 166 -10.37 -21.24 10.09
C VAL A 166 -9.80 -21.04 8.69
N LEU A 167 -8.56 -21.45 8.52
CA LEU A 167 -7.79 -21.38 7.28
C LEU A 167 -7.33 -22.77 6.85
N ARG A 168 -7.15 -22.95 5.56
CA ARG A 168 -6.58 -24.19 5.00
C ARG A 168 -5.24 -23.89 4.33
N GLN A 169 -4.24 -24.66 4.71
CA GLN A 169 -2.97 -24.80 4.01
C GLN A 169 -3.08 -25.91 2.98
N LEU A 170 -2.44 -25.77 1.83
CA LEU A 170 -2.52 -26.76 0.75
C LEU A 170 -1.34 -27.74 0.79
N ASN A 171 -0.16 -27.28 1.22
CA ASN A 171 1.07 -28.08 1.24
C ASN A 171 1.90 -27.87 2.53
N PRO A 172 2.09 -28.88 3.37
CA PRO A 172 1.23 -30.05 3.45
C PRO A 172 -0.21 -29.64 3.77
N THR A 173 -1.17 -30.45 3.36
CA THR A 173 -2.57 -30.11 3.62
C THR A 173 -2.83 -30.11 5.12
N ASP A 174 -3.24 -28.94 5.65
CA ASP A 174 -3.53 -28.74 7.07
C ASP A 174 -4.61 -27.68 7.28
N THR A 175 -5.18 -27.65 8.47
CA THR A 175 -6.17 -26.66 8.90
C THR A 175 -5.65 -25.85 10.07
N LEU A 176 -5.46 -24.56 9.84
CA LEU A 176 -5.02 -23.62 10.86
C LEU A 176 -6.25 -22.99 11.51
N ARG A 177 -6.21 -22.85 12.84
CA ARG A 177 -7.25 -22.20 13.62
C ARG A 177 -6.63 -21.06 14.42
N ILE A 178 -7.03 -19.84 14.13
CA ILE A 178 -6.45 -18.62 14.72
C ILE A 178 -7.54 -17.91 15.52
N PRO A 179 -7.37 -17.70 16.83
CA PRO A 179 -8.30 -16.92 17.63
C PRO A 179 -8.50 -15.52 17.07
N ARG A 180 -9.72 -15.00 17.11
CA ARG A 180 -10.04 -13.67 16.57
C ARG A 180 -9.17 -12.57 17.15
N GLY A 181 -8.80 -12.66 18.43
CA GLY A 181 -7.92 -11.68 19.07
C GLY A 181 -6.50 -11.64 18.51
N GLU A 182 -6.08 -12.68 17.80
CA GLU A 182 -4.78 -12.73 17.12
C GLU A 182 -4.86 -12.27 15.66
N VAL A 183 -6.05 -12.06 15.10
CA VAL A 183 -6.25 -11.61 13.72
C VAL A 183 -6.44 -10.11 13.72
N ARG A 184 -5.49 -9.37 13.14
CA ARG A 184 -5.58 -7.92 12.95
C ARG A 184 -6.39 -7.58 11.71
N GLU A 185 -6.06 -8.17 10.58
CA GLU A 185 -6.70 -7.93 9.28
C GLU A 185 -6.74 -9.22 8.45
N CYS A 186 -7.74 -9.34 7.57
CA CYS A 186 -7.87 -10.46 6.64
C CYS A 186 -8.31 -9.93 5.28
N HIS A 187 -7.39 -9.95 4.31
CA HIS A 187 -7.56 -9.34 3.00
C HIS A 187 -7.74 -10.40 1.92
N LEU A 188 -8.63 -10.15 0.96
CA LEU A 188 -8.91 -11.09 -0.11
C LEU A 188 -7.88 -11.00 -1.23
N VAL A 189 -7.32 -12.14 -1.64
CA VAL A 189 -6.57 -12.28 -2.89
C VAL A 189 -7.56 -12.32 -4.06
N VAL A 190 -7.39 -11.42 -5.02
CA VAL A 190 -8.30 -11.24 -6.15
C VAL A 190 -7.70 -11.62 -7.50
N GLY A 191 -6.41 -11.86 -7.55
CA GLY A 191 -5.67 -12.29 -8.74
C GLY A 191 -4.27 -12.72 -8.37
N ALA A 192 -3.58 -13.34 -9.31
CA ALA A 192 -2.18 -13.71 -9.18
C ALA A 192 -1.54 -13.74 -10.57
N ASP A 193 -0.29 -13.30 -10.65
CA ASP A 193 0.54 -13.37 -11.84
C ASP A 193 1.79 -14.19 -11.54
N GLN A 194 2.19 -15.01 -12.50
CA GLN A 194 3.46 -15.68 -12.48
C GLN A 194 4.46 -14.75 -13.16
N GLU A 195 5.45 -14.26 -12.42
CA GLU A 195 6.57 -13.58 -13.04
C GLU A 195 7.47 -14.64 -13.68
N GLY A 196 7.51 -14.63 -15.01
CA GLY A 196 8.34 -15.50 -15.83
C GLY A 196 9.71 -14.89 -16.09
#